data_14197bc415fe417eee7b8d4571c083bb
#
_entry.id   14197bc415fe417eee7b8d4571c083bb
#
_cell.length_a   1.000
_cell.length_b   1.000
_cell.length_c   1.000
_cell.angle_alpha   90.00
_cell.angle_beta   90.00
_cell.angle_gamma   90.00
#
_symmetry.space_group_name_H-M   'P 1'
#
loop_
_entity.id
_entity.type
_entity.pdbx_description
1 polymer ?
#
loop_
_entity_poly.entity_id
_entity_poly.type
_entity_poly.pdbx_seq_one_letter_code
_entity_poly.pdbx_strand_id
1 'polypeptide(L)'
;MPDKRIERFDPALDRIIDTSETIHDLADGFGGAQGPAEGPLWWQESGYLLFSDIHNNQRMKYDPGSKTVSLFLDGTNRANGLTRDLQGRLIACEHDSRRVTRLELDGSLTVICNSFQGRQLNRPNDVVVKSDGCIYFTDPWTSPNAPNQWDLTFSGVYRLTPDLGTLSLLVDDFVLPNGLAFSPDEQVLYINDTRRGHIRAFDVMPNGMLARASDRVFVDLRGDDPGVPDGMKVDVEGNVYCGGAGGIYVMDKTGKKLGRIVHGAPATTNIAFGGDDWKTLYFTSRNHLGMTRVRIAGIPVPVGKK
;
A
#
# COMPACT_ATOMS: atom_id res chain seq x y z
N MET A 1 12.13 -11.56 -19.51
CA MET A 1 11.94 -10.78 -18.27
C MET A 1 13.31 -10.28 -17.86
N PRO A 2 13.47 -9.09 -17.30
CA PRO A 2 14.76 -8.66 -16.77
C PRO A 2 15.26 -9.66 -15.71
N ASP A 3 16.57 -9.85 -15.64
CA ASP A 3 17.16 -10.74 -14.64
C ASP A 3 16.89 -10.22 -13.23
N LYS A 4 16.43 -11.11 -12.34
CA LYS A 4 16.19 -10.77 -10.94
C LYS A 4 17.51 -10.43 -10.26
N ARG A 5 17.56 -9.28 -9.61
CA ARG A 5 18.75 -8.82 -8.88
C ARG A 5 18.42 -7.70 -7.90
N ILE A 6 19.32 -7.49 -6.96
CA ILE A 6 19.29 -6.35 -6.05
C ILE A 6 20.39 -5.38 -6.47
N GLU A 7 19.99 -4.22 -6.92
CA GLU A 7 20.91 -3.15 -7.35
C GLU A 7 21.26 -2.26 -6.17
N ARG A 8 22.55 -2.12 -5.92
CA ARG A 8 23.08 -1.26 -4.87
C ARG A 8 23.49 0.08 -5.44
N PHE A 9 22.83 1.15 -4.98
CA PHE A 9 23.19 2.55 -5.32
C PHE A 9 24.07 3.18 -4.25
N ASP A 10 23.92 2.74 -2.99
CA ASP A 10 24.67 3.22 -1.84
C ASP A 10 25.05 2.05 -0.92
N PRO A 11 26.26 2.06 -0.31
CA PRO A 11 26.70 1.02 0.64
C PRO A 11 25.78 0.84 1.85
N ALA A 12 25.00 1.84 2.24
CA ALA A 12 24.06 1.73 3.35
C ALA A 12 22.96 0.68 3.09
N LEU A 13 22.72 0.30 1.84
CA LEU A 13 21.79 -0.79 1.49
C LEU A 13 22.17 -2.11 2.15
N ASP A 14 23.47 -2.39 2.31
CA ASP A 14 23.98 -3.66 2.85
C ASP A 14 23.49 -3.94 4.29
N ARG A 15 23.09 -2.91 5.03
CA ARG A 15 22.46 -3.05 6.35
C ARG A 15 21.01 -3.53 6.24
N ILE A 16 20.35 -3.26 5.11
CA ILE A 16 18.92 -3.44 4.89
C ILE A 16 18.63 -4.76 4.18
N ILE A 17 19.38 -5.05 3.12
CA ILE A 17 19.21 -6.26 2.32
C ILE A 17 20.56 -6.75 1.81
N ASP A 18 20.73 -8.07 1.74
CA ASP A 18 21.88 -8.68 1.07
C ASP A 18 21.69 -8.60 -0.45
N THR A 19 22.68 -8.09 -1.17
CA THR A 19 22.58 -8.01 -2.64
C THR A 19 22.62 -9.38 -3.32
N SER A 20 23.01 -10.44 -2.60
CA SER A 20 22.95 -11.84 -3.04
C SER A 20 21.65 -12.54 -2.63
N GLU A 21 20.72 -11.85 -1.94
CA GLU A 21 19.45 -12.43 -1.50
C GLU A 21 18.61 -12.86 -2.69
N THR A 22 17.95 -14.00 -2.53
CA THR A 22 17.12 -14.55 -3.60
C THR A 22 15.76 -13.88 -3.67
N ILE A 23 15.32 -13.55 -4.88
CA ILE A 23 13.97 -13.06 -5.17
C ILE A 23 13.14 -14.25 -5.69
N HIS A 24 12.12 -14.64 -4.93
CA HIS A 24 11.30 -15.80 -5.20
C HIS A 24 9.99 -15.41 -5.88
N ASP A 25 9.60 -16.19 -6.91
CA ASP A 25 8.23 -16.22 -7.40
C ASP A 25 7.43 -17.19 -6.53
N LEU A 26 6.26 -16.77 -6.10
CA LEU A 26 5.38 -17.58 -5.25
C LEU A 26 4.19 -18.11 -6.01
N ALA A 27 3.56 -17.27 -6.84
CA ALA A 27 2.41 -17.63 -7.65
C ALA A 27 2.15 -16.59 -8.75
N ASP A 28 1.40 -16.98 -9.77
CA ASP A 28 0.96 -16.12 -10.87
C ASP A 28 -0.48 -16.42 -11.29
N GLY A 29 -0.95 -15.74 -12.35
CA GLY A 29 -2.30 -15.96 -12.89
C GLY A 29 -3.36 -15.02 -12.30
N PHE A 30 -2.94 -13.99 -11.56
CA PHE A 30 -3.82 -12.97 -10.99
C PHE A 30 -3.90 -11.73 -11.87
N GLY A 31 -4.83 -10.82 -11.54
CA GLY A 31 -4.97 -9.55 -12.22
C GLY A 31 -5.41 -9.68 -13.68
N GLY A 32 -5.49 -8.56 -14.37
CA GLY A 32 -5.90 -8.50 -15.76
C GLY A 32 -6.42 -7.14 -16.17
N ALA A 33 -7.32 -7.08 -17.16
CA ALA A 33 -7.82 -5.83 -17.72
C ALA A 33 -8.60 -4.96 -16.75
N GLN A 34 -9.19 -5.57 -15.70
CA GLN A 34 -10.00 -4.85 -14.70
C GLN A 34 -9.20 -4.40 -13.47
N GLY A 35 -7.93 -4.74 -13.40
CA GLY A 35 -7.01 -4.37 -12.33
C GLY A 35 -6.01 -5.46 -12.00
N PRO A 36 -4.88 -5.11 -11.37
CA PRO A 36 -3.80 -6.03 -11.03
C PRO A 36 -4.08 -6.87 -9.77
N ALA A 37 -3.13 -7.75 -9.42
CA ALA A 37 -2.94 -8.23 -8.06
C ALA A 37 -2.45 -7.07 -7.18
N GLU A 38 -3.01 -6.92 -5.96
CA GLU A 38 -2.84 -5.73 -5.12
C GLU A 38 -3.00 -6.01 -3.62
N GLY A 39 -2.77 -5.00 -2.80
CA GLY A 39 -3.10 -4.94 -1.38
C GLY A 39 -2.60 -6.11 -0.54
N PRO A 40 -1.33 -6.53 -0.66
CA PRO A 40 -0.83 -7.63 0.16
C PRO A 40 -0.84 -7.23 1.64
N LEU A 41 -1.27 -8.17 2.49
CA LEU A 41 -1.41 -7.97 3.93
C LEU A 41 -1.06 -9.26 4.67
N TRP A 42 -0.04 -9.20 5.52
CA TRP A 42 0.34 -10.32 6.36
C TRP A 42 -0.58 -10.45 7.57
N TRP A 43 -1.09 -11.67 7.79
CA TRP A 43 -1.92 -12.02 8.95
C TRP A 43 -1.11 -12.81 9.96
N GLN A 44 -0.48 -12.09 10.89
CA GLN A 44 0.54 -12.62 11.81
C GLN A 44 0.04 -13.81 12.65
N GLU A 45 -1.18 -13.71 13.19
CA GLU A 45 -1.70 -14.72 14.14
C GLU A 45 -1.97 -16.07 13.47
N SER A 46 -2.13 -16.08 12.16
CA SER A 46 -2.44 -17.28 11.38
C SER A 46 -1.36 -17.63 10.36
N GLY A 47 -0.30 -16.81 10.22
CA GLY A 47 0.86 -17.09 9.40
C GLY A 47 0.60 -17.16 7.89
N TYR A 48 -0.33 -16.34 7.37
CA TYR A 48 -0.62 -16.29 5.93
C TYR A 48 -0.64 -14.85 5.39
N LEU A 49 -0.52 -14.72 4.08
CA LEU A 49 -0.67 -13.45 3.37
C LEU A 49 -2.03 -13.41 2.68
N LEU A 50 -2.78 -12.32 2.88
CA LEU A 50 -3.93 -11.96 2.03
C LEU A 50 -3.46 -11.02 0.92
N PHE A 51 -4.14 -11.04 -0.22
CA PHE A 51 -3.99 -10.04 -1.28
C PHE A 51 -5.25 -9.97 -2.14
N SER A 52 -5.43 -8.85 -2.82
CA SER A 52 -6.57 -8.61 -3.70
C SER A 52 -6.23 -9.04 -5.13
N ASP A 53 -7.08 -9.86 -5.75
CA ASP A 53 -7.14 -10.07 -7.19
C ASP A 53 -8.27 -9.22 -7.74
N ILE A 54 -7.96 -7.97 -8.09
CA ILE A 54 -8.96 -6.97 -8.47
C ILE A 54 -9.73 -7.43 -9.72
N HIS A 55 -9.02 -7.98 -10.72
CA HIS A 55 -9.63 -8.41 -11.98
C HIS A 55 -10.71 -9.47 -11.76
N ASN A 56 -10.39 -10.48 -10.97
CA ASN A 56 -11.29 -11.60 -10.68
C ASN A 56 -12.30 -11.28 -9.57
N ASN A 57 -12.26 -10.07 -8.99
CA ASN A 57 -13.15 -9.64 -7.91
C ASN A 57 -13.02 -10.51 -6.65
N GLN A 58 -11.79 -10.97 -6.35
CA GLN A 58 -11.49 -11.94 -5.31
C GLN A 58 -10.43 -11.44 -4.33
N ARG A 59 -10.45 -11.99 -3.13
CA ARG A 59 -9.36 -11.91 -2.18
C ARG A 59 -8.72 -13.28 -2.05
N MET A 60 -7.43 -13.33 -2.24
CA MET A 60 -6.65 -14.56 -2.24
C MET A 60 -5.86 -14.69 -0.94
N LYS A 61 -5.55 -15.92 -0.56
CA LYS A 61 -4.72 -16.27 0.57
C LYS A 61 -3.53 -17.10 0.12
N TYR A 62 -2.31 -16.64 0.39
CA TYR A 62 -1.10 -17.42 0.24
C TYR A 62 -0.67 -17.98 1.60
N ASP A 63 -0.47 -19.28 1.67
CA ASP A 63 0.03 -20.01 2.84
C ASP A 63 1.50 -20.41 2.61
N PRO A 64 2.47 -19.81 3.33
CA PRO A 64 3.89 -20.14 3.18
C PRO A 64 4.24 -21.57 3.58
N GLY A 65 3.49 -22.18 4.50
CA GLY A 65 3.73 -23.54 4.98
C GLY A 65 3.46 -24.57 3.90
N SER A 66 2.32 -24.45 3.21
CA SER A 66 1.95 -25.31 2.08
C SER A 66 2.46 -24.79 0.73
N LYS A 67 2.91 -23.54 0.65
CA LYS A 67 3.29 -22.81 -0.57
C LYS A 67 2.16 -22.78 -1.62
N THR A 68 0.92 -22.64 -1.17
CA THR A 68 -0.27 -22.62 -2.03
C THR A 68 -1.03 -21.32 -1.93
N VAL A 69 -1.70 -20.95 -3.02
CA VAL A 69 -2.69 -19.89 -3.05
C VAL A 69 -4.09 -20.49 -3.11
N SER A 70 -5.01 -19.95 -2.32
CA SER A 70 -6.41 -20.36 -2.29
C SER A 70 -7.32 -19.13 -2.25
N LEU A 71 -8.58 -19.31 -2.67
CA LEU A 71 -9.60 -18.30 -2.52
C LEU A 71 -9.92 -18.08 -1.03
N PHE A 72 -9.86 -16.81 -0.58
CA PHE A 72 -10.27 -16.39 0.76
C PHE A 72 -11.70 -15.85 0.77
N LEU A 73 -12.01 -14.96 -0.19
CA LEU A 73 -13.33 -14.34 -0.31
C LEU A 73 -13.61 -14.02 -1.78
N ASP A 74 -14.81 -14.37 -2.24
CA ASP A 74 -15.33 -13.99 -3.54
C ASP A 74 -16.28 -12.77 -3.43
N GLY A 75 -16.42 -11.99 -4.52
CA GLY A 75 -17.32 -10.85 -4.51
C GLY A 75 -16.87 -9.68 -3.65
N THR A 76 -15.60 -9.27 -3.78
CA THR A 76 -14.96 -8.21 -2.96
C THR A 76 -15.26 -6.78 -3.43
N ASN A 77 -16.13 -6.57 -4.43
CA ASN A 77 -16.34 -5.29 -5.12
C ASN A 77 -15.05 -4.70 -5.70
N ARG A 78 -14.20 -5.58 -6.24
CA ARG A 78 -12.86 -5.25 -6.74
C ARG A 78 -12.05 -4.47 -5.71
N ALA A 79 -11.96 -5.03 -4.49
CA ALA A 79 -11.14 -4.45 -3.43
C ALA A 79 -9.69 -4.35 -3.88
N ASN A 80 -9.03 -3.28 -3.44
CA ASN A 80 -7.63 -2.97 -3.70
C ASN A 80 -6.82 -3.05 -2.39
N GLY A 81 -6.44 -1.92 -1.80
CA GLY A 81 -5.64 -1.84 -0.59
C GLY A 81 -6.30 -2.49 0.62
N LEU A 82 -5.51 -3.20 1.39
CA LEU A 82 -5.93 -3.90 2.60
C LEU A 82 -5.07 -3.47 3.79
N THR A 83 -5.69 -3.35 4.96
CA THR A 83 -5.01 -3.19 6.24
C THR A 83 -5.83 -3.79 7.38
N ARG A 84 -5.35 -3.66 8.62
CA ARG A 84 -6.09 -4.07 9.82
C ARG A 84 -6.19 -2.92 10.80
N ASP A 85 -7.32 -2.81 11.48
CA ASP A 85 -7.45 -1.89 12.58
C ASP A 85 -6.81 -2.44 13.88
N LEU A 86 -6.80 -1.63 14.94
CA LEU A 86 -6.17 -1.99 16.22
C LEU A 86 -6.85 -3.17 16.95
N GLN A 87 -8.06 -3.56 16.52
CA GLN A 87 -8.78 -4.74 16.99
C GLN A 87 -8.49 -5.97 16.10
N GLY A 88 -7.65 -5.81 15.07
CA GLY A 88 -7.29 -6.88 14.14
C GLY A 88 -8.32 -7.13 13.04
N ARG A 89 -9.33 -6.28 12.88
CA ARG A 89 -10.37 -6.40 11.84
C ARG A 89 -9.81 -5.93 10.50
N LEU A 90 -10.20 -6.63 9.44
CA LEU A 90 -9.76 -6.31 8.09
C LEU A 90 -10.47 -5.07 7.54
N ILE A 91 -9.70 -4.11 7.05
CA ILE A 91 -10.19 -2.94 6.31
C ILE A 91 -9.82 -3.11 4.84
N ALA A 92 -10.74 -2.76 3.93
CA ALA A 92 -10.54 -2.84 2.49
C ALA A 92 -11.06 -1.60 1.77
N CYS A 93 -10.32 -1.16 0.77
CA CYS A 93 -10.75 -0.15 -0.21
C CYS A 93 -11.44 -0.85 -1.37
N GLU A 94 -12.71 -0.58 -1.62
CA GLU A 94 -13.51 -1.23 -2.66
C GLU A 94 -13.74 -0.28 -3.85
N HIS A 95 -13.32 -0.70 -5.04
CA HIS A 95 -13.38 0.12 -6.25
C HIS A 95 -14.80 0.24 -6.81
N ASP A 96 -15.49 -0.89 -7.01
CA ASP A 96 -16.80 -0.87 -7.70
C ASP A 96 -17.90 -0.24 -6.85
N SER A 97 -17.85 -0.45 -5.55
CA SER A 97 -18.80 0.14 -4.60
C SER A 97 -18.36 1.51 -4.08
N ARG A 98 -17.16 1.99 -4.46
CA ARG A 98 -16.63 3.33 -4.15
C ARG A 98 -16.70 3.63 -2.65
N ARG A 99 -16.14 2.74 -1.83
CA ARG A 99 -16.23 2.81 -0.37
C ARG A 99 -15.05 2.14 0.32
N VAL A 100 -14.90 2.44 1.60
CA VAL A 100 -14.01 1.70 2.51
C VAL A 100 -14.87 0.86 3.45
N THR A 101 -14.51 -0.40 3.60
CA THR A 101 -15.26 -1.37 4.41
C THR A 101 -14.39 -1.98 5.50
N ARG A 102 -15.05 -2.53 6.52
CA ARG A 102 -14.42 -3.29 7.59
C ARG A 102 -15.15 -4.61 7.79
N LEU A 103 -14.42 -5.70 7.73
CA LEU A 103 -14.92 -7.02 8.08
C LEU A 103 -14.86 -7.18 9.59
N GLU A 104 -16.02 -7.32 10.21
CA GLU A 104 -16.15 -7.47 11.65
C GLU A 104 -15.76 -8.91 12.09
N LEU A 105 -15.52 -9.10 13.39
CA LEU A 105 -15.12 -10.40 13.94
C LEU A 105 -16.20 -11.48 13.83
N ASP A 106 -17.46 -11.08 13.71
CA ASP A 106 -18.61 -11.97 13.49
C ASP A 106 -18.83 -12.32 12.02
N GLY A 107 -17.98 -11.81 11.11
CA GLY A 107 -18.06 -12.01 9.67
C GLY A 107 -18.97 -11.03 8.95
N SER A 108 -19.65 -10.13 9.63
CA SER A 108 -20.45 -9.08 8.99
C SER A 108 -19.56 -8.01 8.35
N LEU A 109 -20.08 -7.32 7.32
CA LEU A 109 -19.36 -6.25 6.63
C LEU A 109 -19.97 -4.89 6.99
N THR A 110 -19.15 -4.02 7.58
CA THR A 110 -19.50 -2.63 7.88
C THR A 110 -18.93 -1.69 6.83
N VAL A 111 -19.78 -0.82 6.25
CA VAL A 111 -19.32 0.32 5.44
C VAL A 111 -18.85 1.40 6.40
N ILE A 112 -17.53 1.68 6.44
CA ILE A 112 -16.97 2.67 7.35
C ILE A 112 -16.84 4.06 6.72
N CYS A 113 -16.77 4.13 5.38
CA CYS A 113 -16.77 5.38 4.64
C CYS A 113 -17.20 5.14 3.19
N ASN A 114 -18.13 5.97 2.65
CA ASN A 114 -18.53 5.91 1.25
C ASN A 114 -18.75 7.29 0.61
N SER A 115 -18.66 8.37 1.40
CA SER A 115 -18.94 9.72 0.89
C SER A 115 -18.18 10.79 1.65
N PHE A 116 -17.91 11.89 0.98
CA PHE A 116 -17.37 13.12 1.56
C PHE A 116 -18.30 14.29 1.21
N GLN A 117 -18.78 15.02 2.23
CA GLN A 117 -19.73 16.15 2.07
C GLN A 117 -20.97 15.80 1.23
N GLY A 118 -21.52 14.60 1.44
CA GLY A 118 -22.71 14.11 0.72
C GLY A 118 -22.46 13.65 -0.71
N ARG A 119 -21.22 13.64 -1.19
CA ARG A 119 -20.81 13.15 -2.51
C ARG A 119 -20.09 11.82 -2.36
N GLN A 120 -20.41 10.85 -3.21
CA GLN A 120 -19.77 9.54 -3.18
C GLN A 120 -18.25 9.66 -3.45
N LEU A 121 -17.45 8.85 -2.76
CA LEU A 121 -16.01 8.74 -3.00
C LEU A 121 -15.70 8.33 -4.44
N ASN A 122 -14.48 8.56 -4.90
CA ASN A 122 -14.05 8.15 -6.24
C ASN A 122 -13.83 6.63 -6.31
N ARG A 123 -12.63 6.20 -6.02
CA ARG A 123 -12.22 4.79 -6.00
C ARG A 123 -11.15 4.60 -4.93
N PRO A 124 -11.52 4.49 -3.64
CA PRO A 124 -10.55 4.31 -2.57
C PRO A 124 -9.51 3.26 -2.95
N ASN A 125 -8.22 3.61 -2.81
CA ASN A 125 -7.13 2.82 -3.37
C ASN A 125 -6.32 2.12 -2.28
N ASP A 126 -5.56 2.84 -1.46
CA ASP A 126 -4.75 2.25 -0.39
C ASP A 126 -5.09 2.84 0.97
N VAL A 127 -4.77 2.12 2.05
CA VAL A 127 -5.25 2.44 3.40
C VAL A 127 -4.24 2.03 4.47
N VAL A 128 -4.05 2.88 5.47
CA VAL A 128 -3.25 2.60 6.66
C VAL A 128 -3.99 3.03 7.93
N VAL A 129 -3.65 2.40 9.05
CA VAL A 129 -4.19 2.73 10.38
C VAL A 129 -3.06 3.23 11.26
N LYS A 130 -3.27 4.38 11.88
CA LYS A 130 -2.33 4.97 12.84
C LYS A 130 -2.54 4.38 14.24
N SER A 131 -1.54 4.46 15.12
CA SER A 131 -1.58 3.91 16.48
C SER A 131 -2.69 4.48 17.38
N ASP A 132 -3.27 5.63 17.01
CA ASP A 132 -4.45 6.23 17.66
C ASP A 132 -5.78 5.66 17.13
N GLY A 133 -5.73 4.74 16.16
CA GLY A 133 -6.88 4.10 15.52
C GLY A 133 -7.49 4.90 14.37
N CYS A 134 -6.96 6.06 14.04
CA CYS A 134 -7.41 6.80 12.86
C CYS A 134 -7.02 6.07 11.58
N ILE A 135 -7.91 6.09 10.60
CA ILE A 135 -7.76 5.41 9.31
C ILE A 135 -7.44 6.48 8.26
N TYR A 136 -6.37 6.29 7.51
CA TYR A 136 -5.96 7.17 6.42
C TYR A 136 -6.04 6.41 5.11
N PHE A 137 -6.66 7.00 4.09
CA PHE A 137 -6.80 6.35 2.79
C PHE A 137 -6.69 7.34 1.64
N THR A 138 -6.31 6.82 0.48
CA THR A 138 -6.26 7.56 -0.77
C THR A 138 -7.49 7.26 -1.61
N ASP A 139 -8.00 8.28 -2.30
CA ASP A 139 -9.20 8.20 -3.15
C ASP A 139 -8.95 8.90 -4.50
N PRO A 140 -8.21 8.24 -5.41
CA PRO A 140 -7.83 8.85 -6.67
C PRO A 140 -9.01 9.03 -7.62
N TRP A 141 -9.05 10.19 -8.28
CA TRP A 141 -9.92 10.44 -9.43
C TRP A 141 -9.27 9.89 -10.69
N THR A 142 -9.68 8.69 -11.10
CA THR A 142 -8.96 7.93 -12.12
C THR A 142 -9.43 8.18 -13.55
N SER A 143 -10.52 8.93 -13.76
CA SER A 143 -11.12 9.08 -15.08
C SER A 143 -11.45 10.53 -15.44
N PRO A 144 -10.43 11.37 -15.73
CA PRO A 144 -10.66 12.77 -16.14
C PRO A 144 -11.47 12.90 -17.43
N ASN A 145 -11.53 11.83 -18.25
CA ASN A 145 -12.27 11.80 -19.50
C ASN A 145 -13.76 11.38 -19.34
N ALA A 146 -14.20 11.07 -18.14
CA ALA A 146 -15.59 10.73 -17.82
C ALA A 146 -16.11 11.56 -16.62
N PRO A 147 -16.08 12.90 -16.70
CA PRO A 147 -16.37 13.78 -15.57
C PRO A 147 -17.79 13.61 -15.00
N ASN A 148 -18.74 13.14 -15.81
CA ASN A 148 -20.13 12.94 -15.39
C ASN A 148 -20.37 11.63 -14.62
N GLN A 149 -19.34 10.79 -14.42
CA GLN A 149 -19.45 9.53 -13.68
C GLN A 149 -18.99 9.66 -12.23
N TRP A 150 -18.43 10.81 -11.84
CA TRP A 150 -17.81 11.02 -10.55
C TRP A 150 -18.45 12.21 -9.84
N ASP A 151 -18.76 12.04 -8.56
CA ASP A 151 -19.38 13.09 -7.76
C ASP A 151 -18.32 14.11 -7.27
N LEU A 152 -17.10 13.63 -6.99
CA LEU A 152 -15.95 14.45 -6.64
C LEU A 152 -15.14 14.79 -7.90
N THR A 153 -14.58 16.00 -7.93
CA THR A 153 -13.82 16.53 -9.08
C THR A 153 -12.32 16.63 -8.79
N PHE A 154 -11.87 16.00 -7.71
CA PHE A 154 -10.48 15.98 -7.26
C PHE A 154 -10.12 14.61 -6.69
N SER A 155 -8.83 14.32 -6.65
CA SER A 155 -8.28 13.18 -5.93
C SER A 155 -8.07 13.55 -4.46
N GLY A 156 -8.62 12.76 -3.53
CA GLY A 156 -8.55 13.03 -2.10
C GLY A 156 -7.58 12.12 -1.36
N VAL A 157 -6.97 12.66 -0.30
CA VAL A 157 -6.37 11.89 0.79
C VAL A 157 -7.15 12.21 2.04
N TYR A 158 -7.64 11.20 2.72
CA TYR A 158 -8.59 11.38 3.83
C TYR A 158 -8.08 10.77 5.13
N ARG A 159 -8.61 11.30 6.25
CA ARG A 159 -8.47 10.76 7.60
C ARG A 159 -9.86 10.56 8.19
N LEU A 160 -10.14 9.34 8.64
CA LEU A 160 -11.37 8.97 9.35
C LEU A 160 -11.04 8.70 10.82
N THR A 161 -11.82 9.28 11.73
CA THR A 161 -11.64 9.04 13.18
C THR A 161 -12.05 7.63 13.59
N PRO A 162 -11.51 7.06 14.70
CA PRO A 162 -11.78 5.67 15.11
C PRO A 162 -13.25 5.39 15.44
N ASP A 163 -13.98 6.40 15.86
CA ASP A 163 -15.44 6.35 16.11
C ASP A 163 -16.28 6.45 14.84
N LEU A 164 -15.62 6.59 13.67
CA LEU A 164 -16.21 6.78 12.35
C LEU A 164 -17.04 8.08 12.21
N GLY A 165 -16.97 8.98 13.18
CA GLY A 165 -17.80 10.19 13.25
C GLY A 165 -17.30 11.34 12.38
N THR A 166 -16.00 11.39 12.08
CA THR A 166 -15.41 12.51 11.33
C THR A 166 -14.52 12.04 10.21
N LEU A 167 -14.88 12.42 8.98
CA LEU A 167 -14.03 12.28 7.79
C LEU A 167 -13.43 13.65 7.44
N SER A 168 -12.11 13.76 7.43
CA SER A 168 -11.38 14.98 7.09
C SER A 168 -10.64 14.80 5.77
N LEU A 169 -10.77 15.76 4.86
CA LEU A 169 -9.92 15.87 3.67
C LEU A 169 -8.58 16.46 4.10
N LEU A 170 -7.51 15.75 3.87
CA LEU A 170 -6.15 16.17 4.21
C LEU A 170 -5.47 16.91 3.05
N VAL A 171 -5.51 16.31 1.85
CA VAL A 171 -4.88 16.82 0.63
C VAL A 171 -5.78 16.53 -0.56
N ASP A 172 -5.87 17.48 -1.49
CA ASP A 172 -6.76 17.45 -2.67
C ASP A 172 -6.05 17.82 -4.00
N ASP A 173 -4.73 17.93 -3.99
CA ASP A 173 -3.93 18.40 -5.13
C ASP A 173 -3.04 17.32 -5.76
N PHE A 174 -3.19 16.05 -5.36
CA PHE A 174 -2.59 14.92 -6.06
C PHE A 174 -3.27 14.69 -7.42
N VAL A 175 -2.51 14.19 -8.38
CA VAL A 175 -3.09 13.72 -9.65
C VAL A 175 -3.64 12.31 -9.49
N LEU A 176 -2.84 11.41 -8.94
CA LEU A 176 -3.24 10.03 -8.65
C LEU A 176 -2.59 9.55 -7.34
N PRO A 177 -3.12 9.95 -6.17
CA PRO A 177 -2.61 9.45 -4.90
C PRO A 177 -2.87 7.95 -4.81
N ASN A 178 -1.84 7.21 -4.37
CA ASN A 178 -1.89 5.75 -4.32
C ASN A 178 -1.37 5.26 -2.98
N GLY A 179 -0.20 4.61 -2.91
CA GLY A 179 0.36 4.12 -1.68
C GLY A 179 0.63 5.22 -0.64
N LEU A 180 0.40 4.89 0.63
CA LEU A 180 0.69 5.76 1.76
C LEU A 180 1.27 4.95 2.92
N ALA A 181 2.13 5.57 3.72
CA ALA A 181 2.74 4.94 4.90
C ALA A 181 3.22 5.99 5.90
N PHE A 182 3.16 5.67 7.19
CA PHE A 182 3.74 6.49 8.24
C PHE A 182 5.22 6.16 8.49
N SER A 183 5.98 7.15 8.95
CA SER A 183 7.26 6.91 9.62
C SER A 183 7.05 6.11 10.92
N PRO A 184 8.09 5.44 11.48
CA PRO A 184 7.92 4.61 12.68
C PRO A 184 7.43 5.37 13.91
N ASP A 185 7.75 6.65 14.01
CA ASP A 185 7.29 7.57 15.06
C ASP A 185 5.95 8.23 14.75
N GLU A 186 5.40 7.95 13.55
CA GLU A 186 4.15 8.52 13.02
C GLU A 186 4.13 10.04 12.90
N GLN A 187 5.33 10.68 12.87
CA GLN A 187 5.45 12.13 12.71
C GLN A 187 5.45 12.56 11.24
N VAL A 188 5.65 11.63 10.30
CA VAL A 188 5.62 11.89 8.86
C VAL A 188 4.67 10.91 8.19
N LEU A 189 3.80 11.44 7.31
CA LEU A 189 3.02 10.63 6.36
C LEU A 189 3.61 10.79 4.97
N TYR A 190 4.03 9.68 4.39
CA TYR A 190 4.45 9.57 3.00
C TYR A 190 3.26 9.18 2.13
N ILE A 191 3.11 9.85 0.98
CA ILE A 191 2.05 9.56 0.00
C ILE A 191 2.66 9.68 -1.39
N ASN A 192 2.48 8.67 -2.23
CA ASN A 192 2.97 8.80 -3.60
C ASN A 192 1.88 9.32 -4.56
N ASP A 193 2.36 9.90 -5.65
CA ASP A 193 1.56 10.27 -6.83
C ASP A 193 2.04 9.42 -8.01
N THR A 194 1.26 8.42 -8.36
CA THR A 194 1.57 7.51 -9.47
C THR A 194 1.79 8.25 -10.79
N ARG A 195 1.02 9.30 -11.06
CA ARG A 195 1.10 10.07 -12.32
C ARG A 195 2.27 11.04 -12.35
N ARG A 196 2.58 11.68 -11.21
CA ARG A 196 3.74 12.57 -11.10
C ARG A 196 5.05 11.81 -10.90
N GLY A 197 4.98 10.53 -10.54
CA GLY A 197 6.14 9.66 -10.40
C GLY A 197 6.99 9.91 -9.16
N HIS A 198 6.41 10.48 -8.09
CA HIS A 198 7.16 10.84 -6.88
C HIS A 198 6.42 10.50 -5.59
N ILE A 199 7.14 10.52 -4.48
CA ILE A 199 6.58 10.47 -3.13
C ILE A 199 6.64 11.88 -2.54
N ARG A 200 5.55 12.32 -1.91
CA ARG A 200 5.49 13.51 -1.05
C ARG A 200 5.51 13.11 0.41
N ALA A 201 6.07 13.95 1.25
CA ALA A 201 6.11 13.79 2.71
C ALA A 201 5.45 14.99 3.39
N PHE A 202 4.67 14.71 4.42
CA PHE A 202 3.95 15.70 5.22
C PHE A 202 4.21 15.44 6.70
N ASP A 203 4.47 16.48 7.47
CA ASP A 203 4.53 16.37 8.92
C ASP A 203 3.12 16.20 9.48
N VAL A 204 2.98 15.27 10.43
CA VAL A 204 1.70 14.94 11.07
C VAL A 204 1.58 15.75 12.37
N MET A 205 0.52 16.55 12.47
CA MET A 205 0.22 17.32 13.67
C MET A 205 -0.33 16.43 14.80
N PRO A 206 -0.28 16.86 16.06
CA PRO A 206 -0.79 16.07 17.20
C PRO A 206 -2.25 15.63 17.08
N ASN A 207 -3.07 16.38 16.35
CA ASN A 207 -4.46 16.02 16.07
C ASN A 207 -4.64 15.07 14.87
N GLY A 208 -3.54 14.59 14.29
CA GLY A 208 -3.53 13.69 13.13
C GLY A 208 -3.77 14.37 11.78
N MET A 209 -3.94 15.70 11.74
CA MET A 209 -3.99 16.45 10.48
C MET A 209 -2.57 16.65 9.93
N LEU A 210 -2.46 16.96 8.64
CA LEU A 210 -1.18 17.25 8.01
C LEU A 210 -0.86 18.74 8.06
N ALA A 211 0.38 19.07 8.42
CA ALA A 211 0.91 20.42 8.33
C ALA A 211 1.18 20.76 6.87
N ARG A 212 0.26 21.43 6.18
CA ARG A 212 0.40 21.72 4.74
C ARG A 212 1.68 22.48 4.37
N ALA A 213 2.19 23.29 5.28
CA ALA A 213 3.45 24.01 5.07
C ALA A 213 4.70 23.11 5.06
N SER A 214 4.59 21.88 5.53
CA SER A 214 5.67 20.88 5.52
C SER A 214 5.72 20.03 4.26
N ASP A 215 4.76 20.22 3.35
CA ASP A 215 4.68 19.50 2.09
C ASP A 215 5.98 19.62 1.28
N ARG A 216 6.53 18.47 0.94
CA ARG A 216 7.79 18.39 0.19
C ARG A 216 7.84 17.13 -0.68
N VAL A 217 8.47 17.21 -1.82
CA VAL A 217 8.85 16.02 -2.58
C VAL A 217 9.93 15.30 -1.79
N PHE A 218 9.62 14.08 -1.35
CA PHE A 218 10.55 13.22 -0.63
C PHE A 218 11.55 12.56 -1.59
N VAL A 219 11.03 12.00 -2.69
CA VAL A 219 11.87 11.35 -3.71
C VAL A 219 11.12 11.26 -5.03
N ASP A 220 11.87 11.38 -6.14
CA ASP A 220 11.41 11.10 -7.50
C ASP A 220 11.76 9.65 -7.87
N LEU A 221 10.79 8.85 -8.30
CA LEU A 221 10.94 7.44 -8.69
C LEU A 221 10.72 7.19 -10.18
N ARG A 222 10.69 8.24 -10.98
CA ARG A 222 10.65 8.13 -12.45
C ARG A 222 11.93 7.51 -12.98
N GLY A 223 11.83 6.85 -14.14
CA GLY A 223 12.93 6.26 -14.87
C GLY A 223 12.46 5.75 -16.23
N ASP A 224 13.40 5.21 -17.00
CA ASP A 224 13.13 4.69 -18.35
C ASP A 224 12.55 3.27 -18.32
N ASP A 225 12.78 2.54 -17.21
CA ASP A 225 12.22 1.20 -17.02
C ASP A 225 10.71 1.25 -16.77
N PRO A 226 9.95 0.18 -17.09
CA PRO A 226 8.53 0.06 -16.75
C PRO A 226 8.30 0.12 -15.23
N GLY A 227 7.17 0.71 -14.82
CA GLY A 227 6.75 0.83 -13.44
C GLY A 227 6.57 2.27 -13.00
N VAL A 228 5.79 2.45 -11.97
CA VAL A 228 5.41 3.76 -11.39
C VAL A 228 5.36 3.61 -9.87
N PRO A 229 5.41 4.72 -9.10
CA PRO A 229 5.11 4.66 -7.67
C PRO A 229 3.70 4.11 -7.45
N ASP A 230 3.60 3.09 -6.59
CA ASP A 230 2.37 2.39 -6.26
C ASP A 230 2.36 2.06 -4.77
N GLY A 231 1.94 0.90 -4.31
CA GLY A 231 1.96 0.56 -2.90
C GLY A 231 3.32 0.74 -2.24
N MET A 232 3.33 1.19 -0.99
CA MET A 232 4.55 1.47 -0.21
C MET A 232 4.44 1.02 1.23
N LYS A 233 5.59 0.73 1.85
CA LYS A 233 5.70 0.43 3.29
C LYS A 233 7.00 1.02 3.86
N VAL A 234 7.07 1.07 5.18
CA VAL A 234 8.21 1.59 5.94
C VAL A 234 8.67 0.51 6.92
N ASP A 235 9.98 0.39 7.13
CA ASP A 235 10.56 -0.49 8.15
C ASP A 235 10.70 0.22 9.51
N VAL A 236 11.06 -0.52 10.54
CA VAL A 236 11.17 0.01 11.92
C VAL A 236 12.32 1.01 12.10
N GLU A 237 13.26 1.10 11.16
CA GLU A 237 14.34 2.10 11.16
C GLU A 237 14.01 3.34 10.30
N GLY A 238 12.85 3.33 9.62
CA GLY A 238 12.37 4.45 8.83
C GLY A 238 12.78 4.42 7.36
N ASN A 239 13.31 3.30 6.87
CA ASN A 239 13.55 3.16 5.43
C ASN A 239 12.23 2.94 4.71
N VAL A 240 12.05 3.63 3.59
CA VAL A 240 10.82 3.61 2.78
C VAL A 240 11.03 2.67 1.59
N TYR A 241 10.05 1.79 1.36
CA TYR A 241 10.02 0.87 0.23
C TYR A 241 8.81 1.21 -0.64
N CYS A 242 9.02 1.39 -1.92
CA CYS A 242 7.95 1.74 -2.86
C CYS A 242 8.23 1.18 -4.24
N GLY A 243 7.18 0.72 -4.92
CA GLY A 243 7.26 0.45 -6.36
C GLY A 243 7.71 1.69 -7.12
N GLY A 244 8.35 1.50 -8.25
CA GLY A 244 8.81 2.58 -9.13
C GLY A 244 9.32 2.02 -10.45
N ALA A 245 9.97 2.85 -11.26
CA ALA A 245 10.55 2.42 -12.52
C ALA A 245 11.57 1.28 -12.32
N GLY A 246 11.24 0.09 -12.85
CA GLY A 246 12.11 -1.09 -12.87
C GLY A 246 12.12 -1.95 -11.60
N GLY A 247 11.29 -1.64 -10.56
CA GLY A 247 11.24 -2.50 -9.37
C GLY A 247 10.85 -1.78 -8.09
N ILE A 248 11.24 -2.34 -6.94
CA ILE A 248 11.00 -1.76 -5.62
C ILE A 248 12.22 -0.97 -5.21
N TYR A 249 12.06 0.33 -5.03
CA TYR A 249 13.11 1.20 -4.48
C TYR A 249 13.14 1.09 -2.96
N VAL A 250 14.37 1.11 -2.43
CA VAL A 250 14.65 1.23 -0.99
C VAL A 250 15.31 2.59 -0.77
N MET A 251 14.69 3.44 0.04
CA MET A 251 15.14 4.78 0.36
C MET A 251 15.36 4.91 1.87
N ASP A 252 16.33 5.69 2.29
CA ASP A 252 16.47 6.06 3.68
C ASP A 252 15.43 7.14 4.09
N LYS A 253 15.37 7.46 5.38
CA LYS A 253 14.44 8.47 5.94
C LYS A 253 14.61 9.89 5.39
N THR A 254 15.69 10.16 4.62
CA THR A 254 15.94 11.46 3.98
C THR A 254 15.48 11.49 2.52
N GLY A 255 15.04 10.34 1.96
CA GLY A 255 14.67 10.18 0.57
C GLY A 255 15.81 9.77 -0.35
N LYS A 256 17.01 9.51 0.20
CA LYS A 256 18.15 9.02 -0.58
C LYS A 256 17.86 7.59 -1.03
N LYS A 257 17.91 7.34 -2.34
CA LYS A 257 17.81 6.00 -2.92
C LYS A 257 19.05 5.18 -2.56
N LEU A 258 18.85 4.10 -1.83
CA LEU A 258 19.93 3.20 -1.43
C LEU A 258 20.10 2.04 -2.40
N GLY A 259 19.01 1.59 -3.00
CA GLY A 259 19.03 0.51 -3.98
C GLY A 259 17.67 0.22 -4.56
N ARG A 260 17.61 -0.83 -5.40
CA ARG A 260 16.41 -1.28 -6.08
C ARG A 260 16.35 -2.80 -6.14
N ILE A 261 15.21 -3.39 -5.82
CA ILE A 261 14.92 -4.81 -5.97
C ILE A 261 14.26 -4.99 -7.34
N VAL A 262 15.00 -5.52 -8.31
CA VAL A 262 14.51 -5.85 -9.65
C VAL A 262 13.96 -7.26 -9.63
N HIS A 263 12.64 -7.40 -9.55
CA HIS A 263 11.99 -8.70 -9.36
C HIS A 263 11.56 -9.39 -10.68
N GLY A 264 11.83 -8.76 -11.82
CA GLY A 264 11.59 -9.36 -13.12
C GLY A 264 10.18 -9.16 -13.68
N ALA A 265 9.18 -8.85 -12.88
CA ALA A 265 7.83 -8.53 -13.35
C ALA A 265 7.72 -7.06 -13.82
N PRO A 266 6.71 -6.73 -14.67
CA PRO A 266 6.66 -5.44 -15.35
C PRO A 266 6.52 -4.21 -14.46
N ALA A 267 5.89 -4.36 -13.28
CA ALA A 267 5.67 -3.29 -12.33
C ALA A 267 5.37 -3.88 -10.95
N THR A 268 5.86 -3.25 -9.90
CA THR A 268 5.40 -3.53 -8.53
C THR A 268 4.09 -2.78 -8.33
N THR A 269 3.03 -3.47 -7.92
CA THR A 269 1.76 -2.83 -7.58
C THR A 269 1.68 -2.51 -6.10
N ASN A 270 2.04 -3.45 -5.21
CA ASN A 270 2.08 -3.18 -3.78
C ASN A 270 3.06 -4.11 -3.06
N ILE A 271 3.34 -3.83 -1.80
CA ILE A 271 4.25 -4.59 -0.96
C ILE A 271 3.70 -4.78 0.45
N ALA A 272 4.15 -5.83 1.14
CA ALA A 272 3.88 -6.05 2.54
C ALA A 272 5.08 -6.69 3.23
N PHE A 273 5.34 -6.29 4.45
CA PHE A 273 6.22 -7.06 5.33
C PHE A 273 5.42 -8.17 6.01
N GLY A 274 6.07 -9.30 6.26
CA GLY A 274 5.47 -10.44 6.93
C GLY A 274 6.50 -11.47 7.39
N GLY A 275 6.03 -12.69 7.63
CA GLY A 275 6.80 -13.72 8.33
C GLY A 275 6.78 -13.48 9.86
N ASP A 276 7.28 -14.45 10.63
CA ASP A 276 7.26 -14.37 12.10
C ASP A 276 8.07 -13.20 12.65
N ASP A 277 9.08 -12.77 11.91
CA ASP A 277 10.01 -11.70 12.27
C ASP A 277 9.80 -10.39 11.50
N TRP A 278 8.72 -10.31 10.67
CA TRP A 278 8.43 -9.16 9.80
C TRP A 278 9.54 -8.78 8.82
N LYS A 279 10.42 -9.74 8.47
CA LYS A 279 11.55 -9.53 7.56
C LYS A 279 11.36 -10.18 6.18
N THR A 280 10.20 -10.75 5.90
CA THR A 280 9.83 -11.18 4.56
C THR A 280 9.13 -10.03 3.86
N LEU A 281 9.73 -9.52 2.79
CA LEU A 281 9.11 -8.52 1.93
C LEU A 281 8.36 -9.25 0.82
N TYR A 282 7.04 -9.33 0.93
CA TYR A 282 6.15 -9.78 -0.13
C TYR A 282 5.86 -8.64 -1.09
N PHE A 283 5.67 -8.95 -2.36
CA PHE A 283 5.27 -7.97 -3.36
C PHE A 283 4.25 -8.58 -4.32
N THR A 284 3.29 -7.75 -4.73
CA THR A 284 2.41 -8.01 -5.85
C THR A 284 2.91 -7.25 -7.08
N SER A 285 2.67 -7.81 -8.22
CA SER A 285 2.85 -7.21 -9.53
C SER A 285 1.59 -7.49 -10.33
N ARG A 286 1.49 -7.02 -11.56
CA ARG A 286 0.24 -7.11 -12.35
C ARG A 286 -0.50 -8.44 -12.19
N ASN A 287 0.19 -9.57 -12.36
CA ASN A 287 -0.39 -10.91 -12.28
C ASN A 287 0.41 -11.85 -11.39
N HIS A 288 1.27 -11.33 -10.55
CA HIS A 288 2.32 -12.09 -9.88
C HIS A 288 2.41 -11.77 -8.40
N LEU A 289 2.71 -12.80 -7.61
CA LEU A 289 3.07 -12.69 -6.19
C LEU A 289 4.50 -13.19 -6.03
N GLY A 290 5.33 -12.42 -5.34
CA GLY A 290 6.71 -12.81 -5.04
C GLY A 290 7.15 -12.38 -3.66
N MET A 291 8.37 -12.76 -3.29
CA MET A 291 8.98 -12.34 -2.04
C MET A 291 10.51 -12.27 -2.12
N THR A 292 11.08 -11.56 -1.18
CA THR A 292 12.50 -11.61 -0.82
C THR A 292 12.68 -11.38 0.68
N ARG A 293 13.89 -11.63 1.22
CA ARG A 293 14.17 -11.38 2.63
C ARG A 293 14.89 -10.06 2.79
N VAL A 294 14.63 -9.38 3.89
CA VAL A 294 15.34 -8.18 4.34
C VAL A 294 15.91 -8.37 5.75
N ARG A 295 16.85 -7.53 6.14
CA ARG A 295 17.52 -7.61 7.44
C ARG A 295 16.80 -6.81 8.52
N ILE A 296 16.08 -5.76 8.12
CA ILE A 296 15.33 -4.89 9.02
C ILE A 296 13.85 -5.24 8.92
N ALA A 297 13.18 -5.37 10.06
CA ALA A 297 11.76 -5.71 10.11
C ALA A 297 10.90 -4.55 9.62
N GLY A 298 9.83 -4.84 8.89
CA GLY A 298 8.79 -3.85 8.59
C GLY A 298 7.99 -3.48 9.83
N ILE A 299 7.28 -2.35 9.76
CA ILE A 299 6.33 -1.98 10.80
C ILE A 299 5.19 -3.00 10.82
N PRO A 300 4.90 -3.66 11.96
CA PRO A 300 3.81 -4.63 12.06
C PRO A 300 2.43 -4.05 11.75
N VAL A 301 1.53 -4.88 11.21
CA VAL A 301 0.12 -4.55 10.98
C VAL A 301 -0.76 -5.58 11.67
N PRO A 302 -1.65 -5.18 12.57
CA PRO A 302 -1.88 -3.80 13.03
C PRO A 302 -0.69 -3.26 13.83
N VAL A 303 -0.50 -1.94 13.76
CA VAL A 303 0.50 -1.28 14.60
C VAL A 303 0.17 -1.50 16.09
N GLY A 304 1.19 -1.74 16.90
CA GLY A 304 1.01 -1.81 18.35
C GLY A 304 0.47 -0.49 18.92
N LYS A 305 -0.35 -0.56 19.94
CA LYS A 305 -0.70 0.63 20.73
C LYS A 305 0.58 1.17 21.37
N LYS A 306 0.89 2.43 21.14
CA LYS A 306 1.98 3.14 21.80
C LYS A 306 1.53 3.64 23.18
#